data_0be3ce5d219f246dca02fb932c5b5cff
#
_entry.id   0be3ce5d219f246dca02fb932c5b5cff
#
_cell.length_a   1.000
_cell.length_b   1.000
_cell.length_c   1.000
_cell.angle_alpha   90.00
_cell.angle_beta   90.00
_cell.angle_gamma   90.00
#
_symmetry.space_group_name_H-M   'P 1'
#
loop_
_entity.id
_entity.type
_entity.pdbx_description
1 polymer ?
#
loop_
_entity_poly.entity_id
_entity_poly.type
_entity_poly.pdbx_seq_one_letter_code
_entity_poly.pdbx_strand_id
1 'polypeptide(L)'
;MERILTGDIRFSVLHGQDSSEWSLMITGVQARDGGEYQCQAATTTGIRTLVTRLAVTQPRATILGSREKHVNLKDAVRISCELRDNVGTPEFVFW
;
A
#
# COMPACT_ATOMS: atom_id res chain seq x y z
N MET A 1 17.10 5.93 20.94
CA MET A 1 17.48 4.67 20.25
C MET A 1 16.30 4.11 19.50
N GLU A 2 16.50 3.90 18.23
CA GLU A 2 15.47 3.31 17.36
C GLU A 2 15.52 1.79 17.45
N ARG A 3 14.34 1.18 17.36
CA ARG A 3 14.26 -0.24 17.53
C ARG A 3 12.97 -0.79 16.92
N ILE A 4 13.07 -1.90 16.23
CA ILE A 4 11.93 -2.63 15.68
C ILE A 4 11.74 -3.91 16.49
N LEU A 5 10.50 -4.17 16.89
CA LEU A 5 10.16 -5.37 17.67
C LEU A 5 9.67 -6.49 16.74
N THR A 6 10.43 -6.77 15.68
CA THR A 6 10.15 -7.86 14.75
C THR A 6 11.46 -8.35 14.14
N GLY A 7 11.49 -9.64 13.81
CA GLY A 7 12.61 -10.23 13.08
C GLY A 7 12.42 -10.28 11.57
N ASP A 8 11.34 -9.70 11.06
CA ASP A 8 11.05 -9.71 9.64
C ASP A 8 11.94 -8.68 8.92
N ILE A 9 12.73 -9.15 7.96
CA ILE A 9 13.69 -8.31 7.25
C ILE A 9 13.04 -7.26 6.35
N ARG A 10 11.75 -7.38 6.09
CA ARG A 10 11.02 -6.39 5.27
C ARG A 10 10.76 -5.08 6.03
N PHE A 11 10.93 -5.10 7.34
CA PHE A 11 10.68 -3.95 8.19
C PHE A 11 11.99 -3.28 8.54
N SER A 12 12.05 -1.96 8.38
CA SER A 12 13.22 -1.19 8.76
C SER A 12 12.81 0.19 9.27
N VAL A 13 13.65 0.76 10.12
CA VAL A 13 13.44 2.12 10.61
C VAL A 13 14.42 3.03 9.89
N LEU A 14 13.90 4.15 9.39
CA LEU A 14 14.68 5.16 8.70
C LEU A 14 14.67 6.43 9.55
N HIS A 15 15.85 6.98 9.75
CA HIS A 15 16.01 8.22 10.49
C HIS A 15 17.12 9.05 9.84
N GLY A 16 16.73 10.20 9.30
CA GLY A 16 17.69 11.12 8.71
C GLY A 16 18.51 11.81 9.78
N GLN A 17 19.77 12.07 9.46
CA GLN A 17 20.63 12.84 10.34
C GLN A 17 20.04 14.24 10.49
N ASP A 18 20.01 14.75 11.71
CA ASP A 18 19.42 16.06 12.05
C ASP A 18 17.94 16.17 11.73
N SER A 19 17.24 15.04 11.58
CA SER A 19 15.81 15.02 11.32
C SER A 19 15.05 14.63 12.58
N SER A 20 13.87 15.22 12.75
CA SER A 20 12.93 14.82 13.81
C SER A 20 12.00 13.70 13.35
N GLU A 21 12.12 13.27 12.11
CA GLU A 21 11.30 12.19 11.55
C GLU A 21 11.93 10.83 11.76
N TRP A 22 11.12 9.89 12.21
CA TRP A 22 11.49 8.49 12.38
C TRP A 22 10.46 7.69 11.62
N SER A 23 10.89 6.99 10.58
CA SER A 23 9.99 6.32 9.66
C SER A 23 10.12 4.82 9.73
N LEU A 24 8.98 4.12 9.71
CA LEU A 24 8.94 2.68 9.54
C LEU A 24 8.72 2.41 8.06
N MET A 25 9.61 1.63 7.46
CA MET A 25 9.47 1.20 6.07
C MET A 25 9.15 -0.29 6.03
N ILE A 26 8.13 -0.64 5.27
CA ILE A 26 7.74 -2.02 5.04
C ILE A 26 7.85 -2.27 3.54
N THR A 27 8.72 -3.19 3.14
CA THR A 27 8.88 -3.56 1.73
C THR A 27 8.11 -4.84 1.45
N GLY A 28 7.65 -5.00 0.19
CA GLY A 28 6.91 -6.19 -0.20
C GLY A 28 5.69 -6.41 0.65
N VAL A 29 4.85 -5.38 0.81
CA VAL A 29 3.69 -5.40 1.70
C VAL A 29 2.76 -6.56 1.36
N GLN A 30 2.34 -7.28 2.40
CA GLN A 30 1.43 -8.41 2.31
C GLN A 30 0.14 -8.10 3.06
N ALA A 31 -0.92 -8.84 2.76
CA ALA A 31 -2.22 -8.64 3.42
C ALA A 31 -2.12 -8.73 4.94
N ARG A 32 -1.31 -9.64 5.44
CA ARG A 32 -1.11 -9.83 6.89
C ARG A 32 -0.43 -8.65 7.57
N ASP A 33 0.14 -7.72 6.80
CA ASP A 33 0.80 -6.54 7.36
C ASP A 33 -0.21 -5.48 7.77
N GLY A 34 -1.47 -5.61 7.38
CA GLY A 34 -2.52 -4.73 7.82
C GLY A 34 -2.73 -4.83 9.32
N GLY A 35 -3.12 -3.73 9.93
CA GLY A 35 -3.37 -3.71 11.35
C GLY A 35 -2.87 -2.44 11.99
N GLU A 36 -2.65 -2.52 13.29
CA GLU A 36 -2.29 -1.36 14.09
C GLU A 36 -0.78 -1.28 14.30
N TYR A 37 -0.23 -0.09 14.07
CA TYR A 37 1.18 0.18 14.29
C TYR A 37 1.33 1.29 15.31
N GLN A 38 2.27 1.14 16.21
CA GLN A 38 2.50 2.10 17.28
C GLN A 38 3.90 2.65 17.22
N CYS A 39 3.99 3.97 17.32
CA CYS A 39 5.25 4.66 17.50
C CYS A 39 5.35 5.06 18.99
N GLN A 40 6.40 4.62 19.65
CA GLN A 40 6.64 4.95 21.04
C GLN A 40 7.92 5.75 21.17
N ALA A 41 7.82 6.88 21.84
CA ALA A 41 8.95 7.75 22.08
C ALA A 41 9.15 7.91 23.58
N ALA A 42 10.36 7.60 24.05
CA ALA A 42 10.72 7.83 25.44
C ALA A 42 11.28 9.24 25.56
N THR A 43 10.67 10.04 26.42
CA THR A 43 11.09 11.40 26.67
C THR A 43 11.42 11.58 28.15
N THR A 44 12.00 12.73 28.51
CA THR A 44 12.32 13.04 29.90
C THR A 44 11.05 13.14 30.76
N THR A 45 9.90 13.40 30.15
CA THR A 45 8.62 13.52 30.86
C THR A 45 7.77 12.26 30.78
N GLY A 46 8.28 11.20 30.16
CA GLY A 46 7.58 9.93 30.07
C GLY A 46 7.55 9.37 28.66
N ILE A 47 6.80 8.29 28.48
CA ILE A 47 6.65 7.62 27.19
C ILE A 47 5.41 8.17 26.50
N ARG A 48 5.57 8.50 25.22
CA ARG A 48 4.48 8.90 24.36
C ARG A 48 4.22 7.79 23.33
N THR A 49 2.98 7.44 23.15
CA THR A 49 2.58 6.41 22.19
C THR A 49 1.57 6.99 21.22
N LEU A 50 1.87 6.85 19.93
CA LEU A 50 0.96 7.24 18.86
C LEU A 50 0.66 6.02 18.03
N VAL A 51 -0.58 5.93 17.59
CA VAL A 51 -1.09 4.75 16.89
C VAL A 51 -1.58 5.15 15.52
N THR A 52 -1.25 4.33 14.51
CA THR A 52 -1.83 4.44 13.19
C THR A 52 -2.31 3.08 12.73
N ARG A 53 -3.28 3.07 11.85
CA ARG A 53 -3.82 1.84 11.31
C ARG A 53 -3.47 1.73 9.84
N LEU A 54 -2.88 0.59 9.47
CA LEU A 54 -2.53 0.30 8.08
C LEU A 54 -3.61 -0.61 7.48
N ALA A 55 -4.22 -0.15 6.40
CA ALA A 55 -5.15 -0.94 5.63
C ALA A 55 -4.46 -1.37 4.33
N VAL A 56 -4.35 -2.67 4.12
CA VAL A 56 -3.71 -3.20 2.92
C VAL A 56 -4.80 -3.59 1.93
N THR A 57 -4.75 -3.03 0.73
CA THR A 57 -5.71 -3.33 -0.32
C THR A 57 -5.03 -4.07 -1.46
N GLN A 58 -5.79 -4.93 -2.13
CA GLN A 58 -5.30 -5.66 -3.29
C GLN A 58 -6.09 -5.18 -4.51
N PRO A 59 -5.46 -4.42 -5.40
CA PRO A 59 -6.16 -3.94 -6.60
C PRO A 59 -6.58 -5.11 -7.47
N ARG A 60 -7.72 -4.95 -8.15
CA ARG A 60 -8.24 -5.93 -9.10
C ARG A 60 -8.53 -5.26 -10.41
N ALA A 61 -8.25 -5.95 -11.51
CA ALA A 61 -8.58 -5.49 -12.84
C ALA A 61 -9.65 -6.42 -13.42
N THR A 62 -10.68 -5.83 -14.00
CA THR A 62 -11.78 -6.58 -14.60
C THR A 62 -12.14 -5.94 -15.92
N ILE A 63 -12.30 -6.76 -16.98
CA ILE A 63 -12.81 -6.28 -18.24
C ILE A 63 -14.34 -6.28 -18.15
N LEU A 64 -14.92 -5.12 -18.43
CA LEU A 64 -16.38 -4.95 -18.33
C LEU A 64 -17.10 -5.67 -19.46
N GLY A 65 -18.26 -6.25 -19.12
CA GLY A 65 -19.12 -6.95 -20.06
C GLY A 65 -18.78 -8.41 -20.23
N SER A 66 -19.23 -9.00 -21.33
CA SER A 66 -19.05 -10.43 -21.62
C SER A 66 -17.58 -10.79 -21.87
N ARG A 67 -17.22 -12.02 -21.53
CA ARG A 67 -15.85 -12.52 -21.79
C ARG A 67 -15.55 -12.54 -23.28
N GLU A 68 -16.58 -12.78 -24.10
CA GLU A 68 -16.46 -12.81 -25.55
C GLU A 68 -17.31 -11.69 -26.14
N LYS A 69 -16.73 -10.91 -27.04
CA LYS A 69 -17.38 -9.77 -27.64
C LYS A 69 -17.53 -9.99 -29.16
N HIS A 70 -18.71 -9.72 -29.66
CA HIS A 70 -19.03 -9.89 -31.08
C HIS A 70 -19.29 -8.53 -31.70
N VAL A 71 -18.57 -8.19 -32.75
CA VAL A 71 -18.73 -6.93 -33.45
C VAL A 71 -18.79 -7.20 -34.94
N ASN A 72 -19.45 -6.30 -35.69
CA ASN A 72 -19.51 -6.41 -37.12
C ASN A 72 -18.25 -5.84 -37.76
N LEU A 73 -17.92 -6.37 -38.92
CA LEU A 73 -16.80 -5.86 -39.69
C LEU A 73 -16.94 -4.37 -39.93
N LYS A 74 -15.85 -3.60 -39.75
CA LYS A 74 -15.76 -2.14 -39.91
C LYS A 74 -16.43 -1.34 -38.80
N ASP A 75 -17.05 -1.97 -37.82
CA ASP A 75 -17.56 -1.27 -36.65
C ASP A 75 -16.41 -0.89 -35.70
N ALA A 76 -16.66 0.13 -34.90
CA ALA A 76 -15.76 0.49 -33.80
C ALA A 76 -16.17 -0.29 -32.56
N VAL A 77 -15.19 -0.68 -31.75
CA VAL A 77 -15.45 -1.35 -30.48
C VAL A 77 -14.60 -0.72 -29.38
N ARG A 78 -15.21 -0.60 -28.19
CA ARG A 78 -14.53 -0.12 -27.01
C ARG A 78 -14.48 -1.28 -26.00
N ILE A 79 -13.30 -1.59 -25.54
CA ILE A 79 -13.10 -2.59 -24.49
C ILE A 79 -12.56 -1.85 -23.28
N SER A 80 -13.21 -2.01 -22.14
CA SER A 80 -12.87 -1.25 -20.92
C SER A 80 -12.38 -2.15 -19.82
N CYS A 81 -11.28 -1.73 -19.19
CA CYS A 81 -10.73 -2.36 -18.02
C CYS A 81 -11.06 -1.46 -16.82
N GLU A 82 -11.66 -2.05 -15.79
CA GLU A 82 -11.96 -1.34 -14.56
C GLU A 82 -11.02 -1.81 -13.45
N LEU A 83 -10.43 -0.86 -12.75
CA LEU A 83 -9.58 -1.13 -11.60
C LEU A 83 -10.38 -0.92 -10.34
N ARG A 84 -10.43 -1.93 -9.48
CA ARG A 84 -11.15 -1.89 -8.20
C ARG A 84 -10.17 -2.06 -7.05
N ASP A 85 -10.55 -1.54 -5.90
CA ASP A 85 -9.77 -1.65 -4.66
C ASP A 85 -8.35 -1.11 -4.82
N ASN A 86 -8.20 -0.11 -5.69
CA ASN A 86 -6.92 0.52 -5.94
C ASN A 86 -6.81 1.82 -5.13
N VAL A 87 -5.67 1.98 -4.45
CA VAL A 87 -5.39 3.19 -3.69
C VAL A 87 -4.53 4.10 -4.56
N GLY A 88 -5.08 5.27 -4.92
CA GLY A 88 -4.40 6.21 -5.79
C GLY A 88 -4.50 5.84 -7.26
N THR A 89 -3.64 6.45 -8.06
CA THR A 89 -3.60 6.23 -9.50
C THR A 89 -2.63 5.09 -9.82
N PRO A 90 -2.98 4.15 -10.69
CA PRO A 90 -2.05 3.11 -11.09
C PRO A 90 -0.87 3.73 -11.86
N GLU A 91 0.29 3.09 -11.77
CA GLU A 91 1.46 3.57 -12.50
C GLU A 91 1.22 3.53 -14.01
N PHE A 92 0.65 2.44 -14.48
CA PHE A 92 0.32 2.29 -15.89
C PHE A 92 -0.70 1.16 -16.08
N VAL A 93 -1.40 1.23 -17.20
CA VAL A 93 -2.29 0.16 -17.67
C VAL A 93 -1.96 -0.06 -19.13
N PHE A 94 -1.81 -1.30 -19.53
CA PHE A 94 -1.54 -1.62 -20.93
C PHE A 94 -2.31 -2.86 -21.37
N TRP A 95 -2.55 -2.95 -22.68
CA TRP A 95 -3.29 -4.03 -23.29
C TRP A 95 -2.36 -4.99 -24.03
#